data_14aa3a55869b55e654af462c1bf02aab
#
_entry.id   14aa3a55869b55e654af462c1bf02aab
#
_cell.length_a   1.000
_cell.length_b   1.000
_cell.length_c   1.000
_cell.angle_alpha   90.00
_cell.angle_beta   90.00
_cell.angle_gamma   90.00
#
_symmetry.space_group_name_H-M   'P 1'
#
loop_
_entity.id
_entity.type
_entity.pdbx_description
1 polymer ?
#
loop_
_entity_poly.entity_id
_entity_poly.type
_entity_poly.pdbx_seq_one_letter_code
_entity_poly.pdbx_strand_id
1 'polypeptide(L)'
;MTALTETEVFRVPIKEILQLSDEIPTLIWVYAGYLRKTMMYLCVINNRRMNLTAEERYQWFCEKWPEVEASASNKQIASFLRMRPESLSRLKAQMKQSEKEAKTLENILVTKDLQWDYMDIKEMIEKRQNGQG
;
A
#
# COMPACT_ATOMS: atom_id res chain seq x y z
N MET A 1 -22.36 -8.43 2.31
CA MET A 1 -21.44 -7.81 1.34
C MET A 1 -21.88 -6.36 1.17
N THR A 2 -20.99 -5.39 1.28
CA THR A 2 -21.31 -3.95 1.17
C THR A 2 -20.40 -3.37 0.10
N ALA A 3 -20.98 -2.75 -0.92
CA ALA A 3 -20.24 -2.00 -1.93
C ALA A 3 -19.79 -0.66 -1.34
N LEU A 4 -18.57 -0.23 -1.64
CA LEU A 4 -18.01 1.07 -1.20
C LEU A 4 -18.23 2.17 -2.23
N THR A 5 -18.41 1.77 -3.48
CA THR A 5 -18.71 2.65 -4.61
C THR A 5 -19.84 2.05 -5.43
N GLU A 6 -20.32 2.78 -6.41
CA GLU A 6 -21.26 2.22 -7.41
C GLU A 6 -20.61 0.99 -8.06
N THR A 7 -21.33 -0.14 -8.03
CA THR A 7 -20.76 -1.44 -8.41
C THR A 7 -21.81 -2.24 -9.17
N GLU A 8 -21.45 -2.69 -10.34
CA GLU A 8 -22.24 -3.63 -11.12
C GLU A 8 -21.87 -5.07 -10.74
N VAL A 9 -22.85 -5.92 -10.46
CA VAL A 9 -22.65 -7.29 -9.97
C VAL A 9 -23.44 -8.28 -10.80
N PHE A 10 -22.77 -9.30 -11.31
CA PHE A 10 -23.39 -10.46 -11.93
C PHE A 10 -23.53 -11.58 -10.90
N ARG A 11 -24.73 -12.10 -10.76
CA ARG A 11 -25.01 -13.25 -9.90
C ARG A 11 -25.38 -14.45 -10.75
N VAL A 12 -24.51 -15.45 -10.75
CA VAL A 12 -24.73 -16.72 -11.46
C VAL A 12 -24.92 -17.82 -10.44
N PRO A 13 -26.09 -18.50 -10.42
CA PRO A 13 -26.31 -19.66 -9.55
C PRO A 13 -25.40 -20.82 -9.95
N ILE A 14 -24.74 -21.44 -8.96
CA ILE A 14 -23.87 -22.62 -9.21
C ILE A 14 -24.58 -23.74 -9.94
N LYS A 15 -25.88 -23.92 -9.67
CA LYS A 15 -26.71 -24.93 -10.32
C LYS A 15 -26.75 -24.76 -11.83
N GLU A 16 -26.82 -23.53 -12.32
CA GLU A 16 -26.80 -23.22 -13.75
C GLU A 16 -25.44 -23.53 -14.38
N ILE A 17 -24.34 -23.23 -13.66
CA ILE A 17 -22.99 -23.59 -14.14
C ILE A 17 -22.86 -25.11 -14.27
N LEU A 18 -23.35 -25.87 -13.31
CA LEU A 18 -23.29 -27.33 -13.34
C LEU A 18 -24.16 -27.92 -14.45
N GLN A 19 -25.36 -27.38 -14.68
CA GLN A 19 -26.23 -27.82 -15.79
C GLN A 19 -25.59 -27.50 -17.14
N LEU A 20 -25.05 -26.33 -17.34
CA LEU A 20 -24.35 -25.95 -18.56
C LEU A 20 -23.07 -26.79 -18.79
N SER A 21 -22.45 -27.31 -17.75
CA SER A 21 -21.26 -28.16 -17.90
C SER A 21 -21.54 -29.53 -18.49
N ASP A 22 -22.81 -29.98 -18.46
CA ASP A 22 -23.23 -31.19 -19.16
C ASP A 22 -23.21 -31.00 -20.69
N GLU A 23 -23.51 -29.78 -21.14
CA GLU A 23 -23.47 -29.41 -22.56
C GLU A 23 -22.08 -28.94 -22.99
N ILE A 24 -21.39 -28.22 -22.11
CA ILE A 24 -20.07 -27.62 -22.33
C ILE A 24 -19.08 -28.09 -21.25
N PRO A 25 -18.48 -29.30 -21.39
CA PRO A 25 -17.61 -29.87 -20.35
C PRO A 25 -16.43 -29.00 -19.95
N THR A 26 -15.93 -28.14 -20.85
CA THR A 26 -14.83 -27.20 -20.56
C THR A 26 -15.20 -26.17 -19.50
N LEU A 27 -16.48 -25.86 -19.30
CA LEU A 27 -16.95 -24.87 -18.33
C LEU A 27 -16.58 -25.23 -16.88
N ILE A 28 -16.60 -26.53 -16.56
CA ILE A 28 -16.22 -26.98 -15.20
C ILE A 28 -14.75 -26.70 -14.88
N TRP A 29 -13.87 -26.82 -15.88
CA TRP A 29 -12.44 -26.52 -15.71
C TRP A 29 -12.18 -25.04 -15.55
N VAL A 30 -12.90 -24.19 -16.26
CA VAL A 30 -12.86 -22.73 -16.09
C VAL A 30 -13.31 -22.33 -14.70
N TYR A 31 -14.43 -22.91 -14.25
CA TYR A 31 -14.96 -22.67 -12.90
C TYR A 31 -14.00 -23.15 -11.80
N ALA A 32 -13.44 -24.35 -11.94
CA ALA A 32 -12.45 -24.88 -11.00
C ALA A 32 -11.18 -24.01 -10.96
N GLY A 33 -10.73 -23.52 -12.12
CA GLY A 33 -9.61 -22.58 -12.22
C GLY A 33 -9.89 -21.27 -11.49
N TYR A 34 -11.08 -20.72 -11.63
CA TYR A 34 -11.52 -19.52 -10.92
C TYR A 34 -11.56 -19.75 -9.39
N LEU A 35 -12.14 -20.86 -8.94
CA LEU A 35 -12.17 -21.21 -7.51
C LEU A 35 -10.76 -21.36 -6.93
N ARG A 36 -9.86 -22.05 -7.64
CA ARG A 36 -8.47 -22.19 -7.23
C ARG A 36 -7.78 -20.84 -7.09
N LYS A 37 -7.92 -19.95 -8.09
CA LYS A 37 -7.35 -18.61 -8.05
C LYS A 37 -7.89 -17.79 -6.88
N THR A 38 -9.19 -17.85 -6.64
CA THR A 38 -9.85 -17.15 -5.52
C THR A 38 -9.36 -17.67 -4.18
N MET A 39 -9.25 -19.00 -4.04
CA MET A 39 -8.73 -19.62 -2.80
C MET A 39 -7.29 -19.20 -2.52
N MET A 40 -6.42 -19.25 -3.52
CA MET A 40 -5.02 -18.79 -3.38
C MET A 40 -4.96 -17.31 -2.97
N TYR A 41 -5.77 -16.46 -3.58
CA TYR A 41 -5.85 -15.04 -3.22
C TYR A 41 -6.28 -14.83 -1.76
N LEU A 42 -7.32 -15.53 -1.32
CA LEU A 42 -7.79 -15.49 0.07
C LEU A 42 -6.73 -16.02 1.06
N CYS A 43 -6.00 -17.06 0.69
CA CYS A 43 -4.89 -17.56 1.50
C CYS A 43 -3.78 -16.52 1.66
N VAL A 44 -3.39 -15.84 0.60
CA VAL A 44 -2.37 -14.76 0.65
C VAL A 44 -2.83 -13.62 1.55
N ILE A 45 -4.07 -13.14 1.37
CA ILE A 45 -4.63 -12.07 2.22
C ILE A 45 -4.65 -12.51 3.69
N ASN A 46 -5.13 -13.72 3.97
CA ASN A 46 -5.22 -14.21 5.33
C ASN A 46 -3.83 -14.38 5.98
N ASN A 47 -2.86 -14.90 5.24
CA ASN A 47 -1.47 -15.01 5.69
C ASN A 47 -0.88 -13.65 6.05
N ARG A 48 -1.02 -12.64 5.18
CA ARG A 48 -0.58 -11.28 5.44
C ARG A 48 -1.23 -10.70 6.69
N ARG A 49 -2.53 -10.93 6.88
CA ARG A 49 -3.27 -10.42 8.05
C ARG A 49 -2.88 -11.09 9.36
N MET A 50 -2.33 -12.30 9.32
CA MET A 50 -1.95 -13.06 10.52
C MET A 50 -0.48 -12.88 10.91
N ASN A 51 0.41 -12.76 9.93
CA ASN A 51 1.86 -12.81 10.16
C ASN A 51 2.54 -11.43 10.15
N LEU A 52 1.87 -10.39 9.66
CA LEU A 52 2.41 -9.04 9.68
C LEU A 52 2.03 -8.31 10.97
N THR A 53 2.88 -7.41 11.42
CA THR A 53 2.57 -6.42 12.45
C THR A 53 1.43 -5.49 12.02
N ALA A 54 0.89 -4.71 12.94
CA ALA A 54 -0.20 -3.77 12.63
C ALA A 54 0.23 -2.72 11.58
N GLU A 55 1.46 -2.24 11.70
CA GLU A 55 2.06 -1.26 10.80
C GLU A 55 2.28 -1.85 9.40
N GLU A 56 2.98 -2.98 9.30
CA GLU A 56 3.22 -3.67 8.04
C GLU A 56 1.92 -4.06 7.32
N ARG A 57 0.87 -4.45 8.07
CA ARG A 57 -0.45 -4.74 7.50
C ARG A 57 -1.09 -3.51 6.89
N TYR A 58 -0.99 -2.36 7.55
CA TYR A 58 -1.55 -1.13 7.04
C TYR A 58 -0.75 -0.62 5.82
N GLN A 59 0.58 -0.66 5.87
CA GLN A 59 1.45 -0.33 4.72
C GLN A 59 1.10 -1.19 3.51
N TRP A 60 1.08 -2.52 3.69
CA TRP A 60 0.68 -3.45 2.63
C TRP A 60 -0.72 -3.16 2.08
N PHE A 61 -1.67 -2.77 2.93
CA PHE A 61 -3.01 -2.40 2.49
C PHE A 61 -3.00 -1.14 1.62
N CYS A 62 -2.28 -0.10 2.03
CA CYS A 62 -2.14 1.15 1.27
C CYS A 62 -1.48 0.92 -0.09
N GLU A 63 -0.44 0.09 -0.16
CA GLU A 63 0.23 -0.27 -1.41
C GLU A 63 -0.69 -1.04 -2.37
N LYS A 64 -1.49 -1.96 -1.82
CA LYS A 64 -2.32 -2.85 -2.62
C LYS A 64 -3.62 -2.23 -3.08
N TRP A 65 -4.22 -1.36 -2.28
CA TRP A 65 -5.52 -0.75 -2.52
C TRP A 65 -5.56 0.74 -2.12
N PRO A 66 -4.77 1.61 -2.77
CA PRO A 66 -4.72 3.03 -2.42
C PRO A 66 -6.08 3.73 -2.60
N GLU A 67 -6.85 3.35 -3.61
CA GLU A 67 -8.19 3.91 -3.88
C GLU A 67 -9.19 3.53 -2.78
N VAL A 68 -9.09 2.31 -2.23
CA VAL A 68 -9.93 1.86 -1.13
C VAL A 68 -9.53 2.58 0.16
N GLU A 69 -8.24 2.80 0.39
CA GLU A 69 -7.75 3.57 1.55
C GLU A 69 -8.31 5.01 1.53
N ALA A 70 -8.36 5.63 0.37
CA ALA A 70 -8.87 6.99 0.20
C ALA A 70 -10.40 7.10 0.38
N SER A 71 -11.17 6.04 0.06
CA SER A 71 -12.64 6.07 0.03
C SER A 71 -13.32 5.38 1.22
N ALA A 72 -12.66 4.39 1.84
CA ALA A 72 -13.25 3.62 2.93
C ALA A 72 -13.10 4.32 4.28
N SER A 73 -14.09 4.11 5.16
CA SER A 73 -14.02 4.60 6.54
C SER A 73 -12.96 3.86 7.36
N ASN A 74 -12.38 4.53 8.37
CA ASN A 74 -11.43 3.91 9.30
C ASN A 74 -11.98 2.63 9.94
N LYS A 75 -13.27 2.56 10.23
CA LYS A 75 -13.94 1.38 10.77
C LYS A 75 -13.88 0.20 9.80
N GLN A 76 -14.10 0.45 8.51
CA GLN A 76 -14.06 -0.59 7.48
C GLN A 76 -12.63 -1.10 7.26
N ILE A 77 -11.66 -0.19 7.17
CA ILE A 77 -10.24 -0.53 7.02
C ILE A 77 -9.75 -1.32 8.25
N ALA A 78 -10.05 -0.85 9.46
CA ALA A 78 -9.67 -1.53 10.69
C ALA A 78 -10.27 -2.94 10.80
N SER A 79 -11.54 -3.10 10.43
CA SER A 79 -12.21 -4.40 10.35
C SER A 79 -11.52 -5.34 9.36
N PHE A 80 -11.18 -4.85 8.17
CA PHE A 80 -10.45 -5.63 7.16
C PHE A 80 -9.08 -6.07 7.69
N LEU A 81 -8.35 -5.17 8.35
CA LEU A 81 -7.00 -5.42 8.89
C LEU A 81 -7.00 -6.15 10.23
N ARG A 82 -8.17 -6.51 10.78
CA ARG A 82 -8.34 -7.16 12.09
C ARG A 82 -7.69 -6.36 13.22
N MET A 83 -7.94 -5.06 13.27
CA MET A 83 -7.50 -4.17 14.35
C MET A 83 -8.64 -3.29 14.83
N ARG A 84 -8.45 -2.64 15.98
CA ARG A 84 -9.42 -1.67 16.51
C ARG A 84 -9.32 -0.35 15.73
N PRO A 85 -10.43 0.37 15.47
CA PRO A 85 -10.42 1.65 14.78
C PRO A 85 -9.51 2.69 15.44
N GLU A 86 -9.46 2.70 16.78
CA GLU A 86 -8.61 3.60 17.56
C GLU A 86 -7.12 3.30 17.35
N SER A 87 -6.77 2.01 17.26
CA SER A 87 -5.40 1.56 16.96
C SER A 87 -4.97 1.99 15.57
N LEU A 88 -5.86 1.85 14.58
CA LEU A 88 -5.61 2.32 13.21
C LEU A 88 -5.42 3.85 13.16
N SER A 89 -6.25 4.60 13.88
CA SER A 89 -6.13 6.07 13.93
C SER A 89 -4.81 6.52 14.53
N ARG A 90 -4.35 5.89 15.61
CA ARG A 90 -3.03 6.16 16.21
C ARG A 90 -1.90 5.82 15.26
N LEU A 91 -1.97 4.66 14.60
CA LEU A 91 -0.99 4.22 13.62
C LEU A 91 -0.85 5.21 12.46
N LYS A 92 -1.97 5.64 11.88
CA LYS A 92 -2.00 6.67 10.82
C LYS A 92 -1.34 7.99 11.28
N ALA A 93 -1.59 8.41 12.51
CA ALA A 93 -0.99 9.62 13.06
C ALA A 93 0.52 9.49 13.24
N GLN A 94 0.99 8.35 13.77
CA GLN A 94 2.43 8.06 13.93
C GLN A 94 3.15 8.03 12.58
N MET A 95 2.60 7.35 11.59
CA MET A 95 3.22 7.27 10.24
C MET A 95 3.32 8.65 9.59
N LYS A 96 2.27 9.48 9.67
CA LYS A 96 2.31 10.86 9.17
C LYS A 96 3.35 11.72 9.87
N GLN A 97 3.57 11.50 11.17
CA GLN A 97 4.59 12.21 11.93
C GLN A 97 6.00 11.79 11.48
N SER A 98 6.25 10.49 11.36
CA SER A 98 7.53 9.94 10.88
C SER A 98 7.86 10.40 9.46
N GLU A 99 6.86 10.45 8.55
CA GLU A 99 7.05 10.99 7.20
C GLU A 99 7.43 12.47 7.19
N LYS A 100 6.81 13.27 8.07
CA LYS A 100 7.17 14.70 8.21
C LYS A 100 8.58 14.87 8.74
N GLU A 101 8.97 14.08 9.72
CA GLU A 101 10.32 14.11 10.30
C GLU A 101 11.37 13.67 9.26
N ALA A 102 11.10 12.61 8.49
CA ALA A 102 11.97 12.15 7.42
C ALA A 102 12.16 13.22 6.34
N LYS A 103 11.07 13.85 5.85
CA LYS A 103 11.14 14.94 4.88
C LYS A 103 11.89 16.16 5.42
N THR A 104 11.73 16.47 6.71
CA THR A 104 12.46 17.57 7.35
C THR A 104 13.96 17.27 7.40
N LEU A 105 14.35 16.04 7.76
CA LEU A 105 15.74 15.60 7.78
C LEU A 105 16.35 15.60 6.36
N GLU A 106 15.63 15.12 5.37
CA GLU A 106 16.06 15.15 3.97
C GLU A 106 16.30 16.58 3.49
N ASN A 107 15.39 17.51 3.76
CA ASN A 107 15.57 18.93 3.44
C ASN A 107 16.78 19.54 4.16
N ILE A 108 17.04 19.18 5.42
CA ILE A 108 18.20 19.65 6.18
C ILE A 108 19.50 19.10 5.57
N LEU A 109 19.52 17.82 5.17
CA LEU A 109 20.69 17.20 4.55
C LEU A 109 21.00 17.84 3.21
N VAL A 110 20.00 18.00 2.34
CA VAL A 110 20.18 18.67 1.04
C VAL A 110 20.69 20.10 1.21
N THR A 111 20.19 20.84 2.20
CA THR A 111 20.65 22.21 2.47
C THR A 111 22.10 22.23 2.98
N LYS A 112 22.50 21.27 3.81
CA LYS A 112 23.89 21.14 4.28
C LYS A 112 24.84 20.78 3.14
N ASP A 113 24.48 19.83 2.29
CA ASP A 113 25.30 19.42 1.15
C ASP A 113 25.52 20.59 0.20
N LEU A 114 24.48 21.39 -0.09
CA LEU A 114 24.60 22.61 -0.89
C LEU A 114 25.49 23.68 -0.21
N GLN A 115 25.46 23.77 1.12
CA GLN A 115 26.28 24.74 1.85
C GLN A 115 27.77 24.33 1.90
N TRP A 116 28.06 23.01 1.94
CA TRP A 116 29.43 22.51 1.84
C TRP A 116 30.03 22.74 0.44
N ASP A 117 29.29 22.43 -0.61
CA ASP A 117 29.74 22.69 -1.99
C ASP A 117 30.03 24.17 -2.23
N TYR A 118 29.20 25.07 -1.68
CA TYR A 118 29.44 26.52 -1.80
C TYR A 118 30.65 26.98 -1.01
N MET A 119 30.89 26.44 0.18
CA MET A 119 32.05 26.78 1.02
C MET A 119 33.36 26.28 0.40
N ASP A 120 33.37 25.04 -0.12
CA ASP A 120 34.52 24.44 -0.78
C ASP A 120 34.93 25.26 -2.06
N ILE A 121 33.95 25.64 -2.86
CA ILE A 121 34.18 26.45 -4.06
C ILE A 121 34.73 27.83 -3.71
N LYS A 122 34.19 28.45 -2.66
CA LYS A 122 34.65 29.79 -2.21
C LYS A 122 36.10 29.74 -1.70
N GLU A 123 36.43 28.75 -0.88
CA GLU A 123 37.79 28.54 -0.37
C GLU A 123 38.80 28.22 -1.49
N MET A 124 38.40 27.45 -2.49
CA MET A 124 39.20 27.16 -3.67
C MET A 124 39.46 28.42 -4.51
N ILE A 125 38.48 29.31 -4.64
CA ILE A 125 38.61 30.57 -5.36
C ILE A 125 39.57 31.50 -4.60
N GLU A 126 39.44 31.65 -3.28
CA GLU A 126 40.31 32.47 -2.45
C GLU A 126 41.76 31.98 -2.45
N LYS A 127 41.98 30.66 -2.38
CA LYS A 127 43.33 30.06 -2.51
C LYS A 127 43.98 30.31 -3.86
N ARG A 128 43.21 30.36 -4.94
CA ARG A 128 43.70 30.72 -6.29
C ARG A 128 44.08 32.21 -6.42
N GLN A 129 43.33 33.08 -5.76
CA GLN A 129 43.62 34.52 -5.80
C GLN A 129 44.83 34.91 -4.94
N ASN A 130 45.07 34.18 -3.85
CA ASN A 130 46.20 34.41 -2.94
C ASN A 130 47.49 33.66 -3.32
N GLY A 131 47.44 32.78 -4.32
CA GLY A 131 48.60 31.98 -4.77
C GLY A 131 49.31 32.51 -5.99
N GLN A 132 48.98 33.71 -6.47
CA GLN A 132 49.72 34.44 -7.51
C GLN A 132 50.44 35.66 -6.88
N GLY A 133 51.49 35.35 -6.15
CA GLY A 133 52.47 36.28 -5.63
C GLY A 133 53.81 35.61 -5.54
#